data_43d81bd913dcbfb098ee47b86cafc0ce
#
_entry.id   43d81bd913dcbfb098ee47b86cafc0ce
#
_cell.length_a   1.000
_cell.length_b   1.000
_cell.length_c   1.000
_cell.angle_alpha   90.00
_cell.angle_beta   90.00
_cell.angle_gamma   90.00
#
_symmetry.space_group_name_H-M   'P 1'
#
loop_
_entity.id
_entity.type
_entity.pdbx_description
1 polymer ?
#
loop_
_entity_poly.entity_id
_entity_poly.type
_entity_poly.pdbx_seq_one_letter_code
_entity_poly.pdbx_strand_id
1 'polypeptide(L)'
;MDTVPKVTVLIPTKNGGAIFAKVLEHVVAQHTPWPFEVLVIDSGSSDNTIDICRRYPEVRLHTIPSNEFGHGRTRNLGVSMARSEFVALITQDALPLNEHWLAAMVAAIEPDPAIAGVFGRHIAYPDANPFTTHELELHFAGFDAWQVVQMDDPERYTRDQGYRQVLHFFSDNNAVIRRSVWEKLPYPDVDFAEDQIWAQKIIEAGYKKAYARDAVVVHSHNYELFERLQRSFDEAYAFRRLFGYVLCPSPWALVSSWAALTRRDLAYARRSRLLGTQTKAVLMAPFDNFMRLAGHYLGARGDRLPGRLRQRLSRDKRLMLGLGAAGGKAEK
;
A
#
# COMPACT_ATOMS: atom_id res chain seq x y z
N MET A 1 22.74 29.65 -4.06
CA MET A 1 22.29 28.78 -5.17
C MET A 1 21.38 27.75 -4.54
N ASP A 2 20.10 27.79 -4.89
CA ASP A 2 19.16 26.75 -4.44
C ASP A 2 19.61 25.43 -5.06
N THR A 3 20.12 24.55 -4.25
CA THR A 3 20.54 23.21 -4.68
C THR A 3 19.28 22.43 -5.05
N VAL A 4 19.21 21.93 -6.29
CA VAL A 4 18.09 21.10 -6.75
C VAL A 4 18.02 19.84 -5.86
N PRO A 5 16.88 19.56 -5.21
CA PRO A 5 16.75 18.37 -4.37
C PRO A 5 16.84 17.11 -5.24
N LYS A 6 17.49 16.07 -4.72
CA LYS A 6 17.54 14.76 -5.38
C LYS A 6 16.24 13.99 -5.22
N VAL A 7 15.57 14.18 -4.08
CA VAL A 7 14.31 13.50 -3.75
C VAL A 7 13.30 14.51 -3.23
N THR A 8 12.05 14.34 -3.63
CA THR A 8 10.87 14.95 -2.99
C THR A 8 10.15 13.87 -2.17
N VAL A 9 10.04 14.03 -0.86
CA VAL A 9 9.19 13.18 -0.02
C VAL A 9 7.77 13.73 -0.07
N LEU A 10 6.85 12.99 -0.67
CA LEU A 10 5.45 13.35 -0.87
C LEU A 10 4.57 12.64 0.17
N ILE A 11 3.82 13.42 0.94
CA ILE A 11 2.91 12.92 1.99
C ILE A 11 1.50 13.46 1.74
N PRO A 12 0.59 12.68 1.14
CA PRO A 12 -0.83 13.00 1.15
C PRO A 12 -1.38 12.86 2.58
N THR A 13 -2.15 13.85 3.04
CA THR A 13 -2.68 13.84 4.41
C THR A 13 -4.10 14.35 4.50
N LYS A 14 -4.82 13.85 5.51
CA LYS A 14 -6.10 14.37 5.96
C LYS A 14 -6.37 13.94 7.39
N ASN A 15 -6.56 14.90 8.30
CA ASN A 15 -6.82 14.66 9.71
C ASN A 15 -5.80 13.67 10.31
N GLY A 16 -4.50 13.95 10.07
CA GLY A 16 -3.42 13.04 10.40
C GLY A 16 -3.05 13.03 11.90
N GLY A 17 -3.37 14.10 12.61
CA GLY A 17 -3.22 14.20 14.07
C GLY A 17 -1.83 13.83 14.58
N ALA A 18 -1.79 13.15 15.73
CA ALA A 18 -0.53 12.84 16.43
C ALA A 18 0.35 11.83 15.67
N ILE A 19 -0.24 10.91 14.88
CA ILE A 19 0.56 9.95 14.12
C ILE A 19 1.30 10.65 12.99
N PHE A 20 0.63 11.55 12.27
CA PHE A 20 1.26 12.35 11.23
C PHE A 20 2.37 13.24 11.76
N ALA A 21 2.20 13.83 12.97
CA ALA A 21 3.25 14.61 13.62
C ALA A 21 4.55 13.81 13.78
N LYS A 22 4.46 12.55 14.21
CA LYS A 22 5.62 11.65 14.33
C LYS A 22 6.21 11.29 12.97
N VAL A 23 5.36 11.00 11.98
CA VAL A 23 5.83 10.70 10.62
C VAL A 23 6.60 11.89 10.05
N LEU A 24 6.06 13.11 10.17
CA LEU A 24 6.70 14.31 9.67
C LEU A 24 8.03 14.58 10.36
N GLU A 25 8.09 14.44 11.70
CA GLU A 25 9.32 14.55 12.49
C GLU A 25 10.41 13.58 11.99
N HIS A 26 10.07 12.30 11.79
CA HIS A 26 11.02 11.30 11.28
C HIS A 26 11.41 11.54 9.82
N VAL A 27 10.52 12.10 8.99
CA VAL A 27 10.83 12.43 7.60
C VAL A 27 11.78 13.62 7.51
N VAL A 28 11.57 14.69 8.27
CA VAL A 28 12.47 15.86 8.22
C VAL A 28 13.83 15.56 8.86
N ALA A 29 13.90 14.59 9.77
CA ALA A 29 15.13 14.14 10.41
C ALA A 29 15.95 13.14 9.58
N GLN A 30 15.61 12.89 8.31
CA GLN A 30 16.37 11.95 7.49
C GLN A 30 17.77 12.46 7.17
N HIS A 31 18.75 11.57 7.30
CA HIS A 31 20.15 11.83 6.98
C HIS A 31 20.47 11.33 5.57
N THR A 32 20.80 12.25 4.68
CA THR A 32 21.14 11.95 3.27
C THR A 32 22.39 12.72 2.85
N PRO A 33 23.24 12.17 1.96
CA PRO A 33 24.41 12.89 1.43
C PRO A 33 24.06 13.94 0.36
N TRP A 34 22.78 14.13 0.08
CA TRP A 34 22.23 15.03 -0.93
C TRP A 34 21.00 15.76 -0.36
N PRO A 35 20.63 16.93 -0.91
CA PRO A 35 19.44 17.66 -0.47
C PRO A 35 18.16 16.93 -0.88
N PHE A 36 17.14 17.02 -0.04
CA PHE A 36 15.77 16.59 -0.33
C PHE A 36 14.77 17.68 0.09
N GLU A 37 13.57 17.62 -0.45
CA GLU A 37 12.44 18.46 -0.04
C GLU A 37 11.30 17.59 0.50
N VAL A 38 10.46 18.17 1.36
CA VAL A 38 9.23 17.54 1.85
C VAL A 38 8.04 18.31 1.31
N LEU A 39 7.13 17.61 0.64
CA LEU A 39 5.88 18.15 0.11
C LEU A 39 4.71 17.42 0.77
N VAL A 40 3.91 18.17 1.51
CA VAL A 40 2.66 17.67 2.11
C VAL A 40 1.49 18.18 1.28
N ILE A 41 0.59 17.26 0.87
CA ILE A 41 -0.68 17.63 0.24
C ILE A 41 -1.81 17.33 1.22
N ASP A 42 -2.35 18.39 1.80
CA ASP A 42 -3.50 18.30 2.71
C ASP A 42 -4.81 18.35 1.93
N SER A 43 -5.69 17.39 2.14
CA SER A 43 -6.99 17.28 1.48
C SER A 43 -8.15 17.77 2.33
N GLY A 44 -7.97 18.92 2.97
CA GLY A 44 -9.01 19.60 3.77
C GLY A 44 -9.12 19.01 5.17
N SER A 45 -8.03 19.01 5.92
CA SER A 45 -8.01 18.68 7.35
C SER A 45 -8.77 19.72 8.16
N SER A 46 -9.47 19.22 9.19
CA SER A 46 -10.21 20.02 10.17
C SER A 46 -9.62 19.94 11.59
N ASP A 47 -8.57 19.14 11.76
CA ASP A 47 -7.79 19.01 12.98
C ASP A 47 -6.53 19.89 12.95
N ASN A 48 -5.56 19.62 13.81
CA ASN A 48 -4.29 20.34 13.90
C ASN A 48 -3.23 19.97 12.84
N THR A 49 -3.57 19.19 11.82
CA THR A 49 -2.63 18.71 10.78
C THR A 49 -1.88 19.84 10.09
N ILE A 50 -2.58 20.91 9.70
CA ILE A 50 -1.97 22.09 9.05
C ILE A 50 -1.00 22.79 10.02
N ASP A 51 -1.36 22.92 11.29
CA ASP A 51 -0.49 23.56 12.29
C ASP A 51 0.75 22.70 12.60
N ILE A 52 0.67 21.38 12.47
CA ILE A 52 1.83 20.49 12.54
C ILE A 52 2.80 20.81 11.40
N CYS A 53 2.31 20.94 10.15
CA CYS A 53 3.17 21.31 9.02
C CYS A 53 3.85 22.66 9.20
N ARG A 54 3.15 23.66 9.72
CA ARG A 54 3.67 25.04 9.94
C ARG A 54 4.83 25.11 10.95
N ARG A 55 5.04 24.08 11.77
CA ARG A 55 6.20 24.02 12.70
C ARG A 55 7.52 23.75 11.99
N TYR A 56 7.47 23.30 10.73
CA TYR A 56 8.64 22.95 9.92
C TYR A 56 8.70 23.88 8.69
N PRO A 57 9.47 24.99 8.75
CA PRO A 57 9.52 25.96 7.65
C PRO A 57 10.02 25.39 6.30
N GLU A 58 10.78 24.28 6.35
CA GLU A 58 11.29 23.57 5.20
C GLU A 58 10.23 22.69 4.50
N VAL A 59 9.07 22.48 5.14
CA VAL A 59 7.98 21.67 4.57
C VAL A 59 7.12 22.53 3.67
N ARG A 60 7.02 22.13 2.40
CA ARG A 60 6.08 22.71 1.45
C ARG A 60 4.69 22.13 1.69
N LEU A 61 3.75 22.96 2.12
CA LEU A 61 2.35 22.57 2.29
C LEU A 61 1.52 23.06 1.09
N HIS A 62 0.80 22.13 0.48
CA HIS A 62 -0.22 22.43 -0.53
C HIS A 62 -1.57 21.89 -0.06
N THR A 63 -2.63 22.68 -0.16
CA THR A 63 -3.98 22.28 0.27
C THR A 63 -4.89 22.13 -0.92
N ILE A 64 -5.70 21.06 -0.92
CA ILE A 64 -6.74 20.81 -1.91
C ILE A 64 -8.10 20.63 -1.22
N PRO A 65 -9.21 20.95 -1.88
CA PRO A 65 -10.54 20.62 -1.39
C PRO A 65 -10.71 19.10 -1.22
N SER A 66 -11.47 18.68 -0.21
CA SER A 66 -11.68 17.24 0.08
C SER A 66 -12.35 16.47 -1.07
N ASN A 67 -13.13 17.14 -1.91
CA ASN A 67 -13.78 16.53 -3.07
C ASN A 67 -12.83 16.36 -4.28
N GLU A 68 -11.65 16.99 -4.27
CA GLU A 68 -10.61 16.81 -5.28
C GLU A 68 -9.65 15.66 -4.93
N PHE A 69 -9.73 15.14 -3.70
CA PHE A 69 -8.91 14.01 -3.30
C PHE A 69 -9.24 12.76 -4.10
N GLY A 70 -8.22 12.08 -4.54
CA GLY A 70 -8.22 10.71 -5.08
C GLY A 70 -6.81 10.16 -4.93
N HIS A 71 -6.67 8.87 -4.63
CA HIS A 71 -5.36 8.28 -4.33
C HIS A 71 -4.36 8.50 -5.47
N GLY A 72 -4.70 8.13 -6.71
CA GLY A 72 -3.87 8.38 -7.87
C GLY A 72 -3.76 9.86 -8.24
N ARG A 73 -4.87 10.60 -8.20
CA ARG A 73 -4.93 12.02 -8.56
C ARG A 73 -4.06 12.90 -7.66
N THR A 74 -4.15 12.69 -6.35
CA THR A 74 -3.36 13.48 -5.37
C THR A 74 -1.87 13.18 -5.49
N ARG A 75 -1.50 11.89 -5.74
CA ARG A 75 -0.10 11.55 -6.00
C ARG A 75 0.41 12.16 -7.29
N ASN A 76 -0.38 12.12 -8.37
CA ASN A 76 -0.03 12.78 -9.63
C ASN A 76 0.20 14.28 -9.44
N LEU A 77 -0.67 14.96 -8.70
CA LEU A 77 -0.49 16.36 -8.36
C LEU A 77 0.84 16.58 -7.63
N GLY A 78 1.13 15.79 -6.60
CA GLY A 78 2.37 15.90 -5.82
C GLY A 78 3.61 15.63 -6.66
N VAL A 79 3.59 14.60 -7.50
CA VAL A 79 4.72 14.29 -8.40
C VAL A 79 4.93 15.39 -9.44
N SER A 80 3.86 16.02 -9.96
CA SER A 80 3.96 17.17 -10.88
C SER A 80 4.58 18.41 -10.22
N MET A 81 4.39 18.57 -8.91
CA MET A 81 4.95 19.68 -8.12
C MET A 81 6.39 19.40 -7.63
N ALA A 82 6.85 18.16 -7.71
CA ALA A 82 8.19 17.76 -7.30
C ALA A 82 9.25 18.36 -8.21
N ARG A 83 10.39 18.78 -7.61
CA ARG A 83 11.53 19.40 -8.33
C ARG A 83 12.69 18.45 -8.53
N SER A 84 12.57 17.22 -8.04
CA SER A 84 13.60 16.21 -7.89
C SER A 84 13.54 15.16 -8.99
N GLU A 85 14.62 14.36 -9.11
CA GLU A 85 14.69 13.18 -9.97
C GLU A 85 13.80 12.03 -9.46
N PHE A 86 13.79 11.85 -8.13
CA PHE A 86 13.03 10.79 -7.47
C PHE A 86 11.92 11.40 -6.59
N VAL A 87 10.79 10.70 -6.49
CA VAL A 87 9.72 11.05 -5.55
C VAL A 87 9.49 9.88 -4.61
N ALA A 88 9.77 10.10 -3.33
CA ALA A 88 9.46 9.16 -2.27
C ALA A 88 8.02 9.37 -1.82
N LEU A 89 7.23 8.31 -1.85
CA LEU A 89 5.82 8.27 -1.48
C LEU A 89 5.70 7.62 -0.10
N ILE A 90 5.04 8.29 0.81
CA ILE A 90 4.78 7.76 2.16
C ILE A 90 3.41 8.23 2.63
N THR A 91 2.65 7.38 3.32
CA THR A 91 1.37 7.79 3.91
C THR A 91 1.54 8.44 5.28
N GLN A 92 0.54 9.20 5.69
CA GLN A 92 0.56 9.96 6.95
C GLN A 92 0.73 9.12 8.22
N ASP A 93 0.63 7.80 8.12
CA ASP A 93 0.67 6.81 9.20
C ASP A 93 1.75 5.74 9.01
N ALA A 94 2.61 5.89 8.02
CA ALA A 94 3.77 5.05 7.79
C ALA A 94 5.03 5.74 8.35
N LEU A 95 5.49 5.30 9.52
CA LEU A 95 6.58 5.95 10.26
C LEU A 95 7.94 5.38 9.82
N PRO A 96 8.86 6.16 9.24
CA PRO A 96 10.23 5.72 8.99
C PRO A 96 10.88 5.18 10.26
N LEU A 97 11.45 3.97 10.20
CA LEU A 97 12.01 3.31 11.38
C LEU A 97 13.26 4.02 11.92
N ASN A 98 14.05 4.63 11.02
CA ASN A 98 15.30 5.32 11.35
C ASN A 98 15.60 6.45 10.36
N GLU A 99 16.68 7.18 10.62
CA GLU A 99 17.14 8.33 9.83
C GLU A 99 17.81 7.98 8.49
N HIS A 100 17.93 6.70 8.14
CA HIS A 100 18.56 6.24 6.88
C HIS A 100 17.53 5.68 5.87
N TRP A 101 16.24 5.72 6.20
CA TRP A 101 15.17 5.21 5.37
C TRP A 101 15.20 5.77 3.95
N LEU A 102 15.33 7.10 3.81
CA LEU A 102 15.31 7.76 2.51
C LEU A 102 16.54 7.42 1.67
N ALA A 103 17.71 7.36 2.32
CA ALA A 103 18.96 6.94 1.67
C ALA A 103 18.89 5.49 1.17
N ALA A 104 18.30 4.58 1.96
CA ALA A 104 18.11 3.19 1.57
C ALA A 104 17.15 3.03 0.37
N MET A 105 16.09 3.85 0.30
CA MET A 105 15.19 3.90 -0.86
C MET A 105 15.93 4.29 -2.15
N VAL A 106 16.72 5.37 -2.09
CA VAL A 106 17.45 5.86 -3.27
C VAL A 106 18.56 4.89 -3.69
N ALA A 107 19.25 4.28 -2.74
CA ALA A 107 20.28 3.28 -3.04
C ALA A 107 19.74 2.08 -3.82
N ALA A 108 18.44 1.76 -3.70
CA ALA A 108 17.81 0.68 -4.43
C ALA A 108 17.32 1.07 -5.84
N ILE A 109 17.07 2.36 -6.13
CA ILE A 109 16.56 2.81 -7.44
C ILE A 109 17.65 3.41 -8.33
N GLU A 110 18.61 4.09 -7.74
CA GLU A 110 19.60 4.90 -8.48
C GLU A 110 20.52 4.09 -9.40
N PRO A 111 21.03 2.90 -9.00
CA PRO A 111 22.06 2.20 -9.77
C PRO A 111 21.61 1.69 -11.14
N ASP A 112 20.29 1.47 -11.35
CA ASP A 112 19.75 0.96 -12.61
C ASP A 112 18.65 1.88 -13.13
N PRO A 113 18.86 2.60 -14.24
CA PRO A 113 17.85 3.48 -14.84
C PRO A 113 16.60 2.74 -15.36
N ALA A 114 16.66 1.42 -15.52
CA ALA A 114 15.49 0.60 -15.87
C ALA A 114 14.56 0.37 -14.66
N ILE A 115 15.00 0.61 -13.43
CA ILE A 115 14.15 0.54 -12.25
C ILE A 115 13.28 1.80 -12.20
N ALA A 116 11.99 1.62 -12.44
CA ALA A 116 10.98 2.67 -12.42
C ALA A 116 10.53 3.04 -11.01
N GLY A 117 10.47 2.06 -10.12
CA GLY A 117 10.01 2.24 -8.75
C GLY A 117 10.55 1.17 -7.81
N VAL A 118 10.62 1.54 -6.53
CA VAL A 118 11.06 0.69 -5.42
C VAL A 118 10.03 0.81 -4.30
N PHE A 119 9.69 -0.29 -3.66
CA PHE A 119 8.92 -0.29 -2.42
C PHE A 119 9.77 -0.83 -1.28
N GLY A 120 9.50 -0.35 -0.06
CA GLY A 120 10.24 -0.72 1.14
C GLY A 120 9.46 -1.70 2.02
N ARG A 121 10.11 -2.12 3.10
CA ARG A 121 9.58 -3.07 4.07
C ARG A 121 8.63 -2.38 5.06
N HIS A 122 7.55 -3.05 5.40
CA HIS A 122 6.69 -2.66 6.51
C HIS A 122 6.91 -3.59 7.71
N ILE A 123 6.92 -3.04 8.90
CA ILE A 123 6.79 -3.77 10.16
C ILE A 123 5.57 -3.24 10.92
N ALA A 124 5.01 -4.07 11.80
CA ALA A 124 3.82 -3.69 12.54
C ALA A 124 4.14 -2.69 13.68
N TYR A 125 3.16 -1.85 14.03
CA TYR A 125 3.22 -1.08 15.27
C TYR A 125 3.31 -2.01 16.50
N PRO A 126 3.94 -1.56 17.63
CA PRO A 126 4.12 -2.41 18.80
C PRO A 126 2.83 -2.95 19.44
N ASP A 127 1.72 -2.24 19.26
CA ASP A 127 0.37 -2.60 19.74
C ASP A 127 -0.45 -3.42 18.72
N ALA A 128 0.16 -3.81 17.60
CA ALA A 128 -0.51 -4.61 16.59
C ALA A 128 -0.83 -6.01 17.10
N ASN A 129 -1.90 -6.58 16.53
CA ASN A 129 -2.21 -7.98 16.73
C ASN A 129 -1.00 -8.86 16.32
N PRO A 130 -0.54 -9.82 17.16
CA PRO A 130 0.66 -10.61 16.89
C PRO A 130 0.58 -11.39 15.57
N PHE A 131 -0.62 -11.75 15.11
CA PHE A 131 -0.80 -12.41 13.82
C PHE A 131 -0.65 -11.44 12.64
N THR A 132 -1.02 -10.16 12.82
CA THR A 132 -0.72 -9.11 11.84
C THR A 132 0.78 -8.90 11.72
N THR A 133 1.49 -8.86 12.85
CA THR A 133 2.96 -8.76 12.86
C THR A 133 3.59 -9.93 12.11
N HIS A 134 3.20 -11.15 12.44
CA HIS A 134 3.73 -12.35 11.80
C HIS A 134 3.41 -12.41 10.29
N GLU A 135 2.23 -11.97 9.90
CA GLU A 135 1.83 -11.92 8.49
C GLU A 135 2.67 -10.91 7.69
N LEU A 136 2.91 -9.71 8.23
CA LEU A 136 3.79 -8.72 7.61
C LEU A 136 5.21 -9.24 7.46
N GLU A 137 5.74 -9.89 8.51
CA GLU A 137 7.06 -10.52 8.47
C GLU A 137 7.17 -11.55 7.33
N LEU A 138 6.20 -12.46 7.23
CA LEU A 138 6.18 -13.48 6.17
C LEU A 138 6.01 -12.87 4.78
N HIS A 139 5.14 -11.86 4.65
CA HIS A 139 4.89 -11.18 3.39
C HIS A 139 6.16 -10.53 2.84
N PHE A 140 6.82 -9.70 3.63
CA PHE A 140 8.02 -8.99 3.19
C PHE A 140 9.25 -9.90 3.08
N ALA A 141 9.38 -10.94 3.91
CA ALA A 141 10.42 -11.96 3.74
C ALA A 141 10.30 -12.71 2.39
N GLY A 142 9.08 -12.82 1.84
CA GLY A 142 8.84 -13.37 0.51
C GLY A 142 9.54 -12.60 -0.61
N PHE A 143 9.82 -11.30 -0.44
CA PHE A 143 10.52 -10.47 -1.43
C PHE A 143 12.04 -10.52 -1.32
N ASP A 144 12.62 -11.11 -0.26
CA ASP A 144 14.08 -11.19 -0.10
C ASP A 144 14.75 -11.95 -1.25
N ALA A 145 14.07 -12.92 -1.86
CA ALA A 145 14.55 -13.65 -3.04
C ALA A 145 14.29 -12.90 -4.37
N TRP A 146 13.51 -11.83 -4.36
CA TRP A 146 13.03 -11.10 -5.54
C TRP A 146 13.29 -9.60 -5.42
N GLN A 147 14.54 -9.23 -5.06
CA GLN A 147 14.89 -7.82 -4.80
C GLN A 147 14.72 -6.93 -6.04
N VAL A 148 14.94 -7.47 -7.24
CA VAL A 148 14.62 -6.77 -8.51
C VAL A 148 13.81 -7.72 -9.37
N VAL A 149 12.69 -7.25 -9.89
CA VAL A 149 11.81 -8.03 -10.75
C VAL A 149 11.47 -7.27 -12.03
N GLN A 150 11.32 -8.04 -13.10
CA GLN A 150 10.83 -7.63 -14.42
C GLN A 150 9.99 -8.76 -15.00
N MET A 151 9.29 -8.52 -16.09
CA MET A 151 8.59 -9.56 -16.82
C MET A 151 9.61 -10.36 -17.66
N ASP A 152 10.10 -11.45 -17.12
CA ASP A 152 11.08 -12.35 -17.76
C ASP A 152 10.44 -13.58 -18.44
N ASP A 153 9.18 -13.88 -18.12
CA ASP A 153 8.40 -14.98 -18.70
C ASP A 153 6.99 -14.50 -19.14
N PRO A 154 6.83 -14.04 -20.41
CA PRO A 154 5.56 -13.59 -20.94
C PRO A 154 4.48 -14.67 -21.01
N GLU A 155 4.85 -15.94 -21.20
CA GLU A 155 3.87 -17.04 -21.22
C GLU A 155 3.32 -17.29 -19.82
N ARG A 156 4.18 -17.32 -18.83
CA ARG A 156 3.80 -17.42 -17.43
C ARG A 156 2.97 -16.22 -16.99
N TYR A 157 3.32 -15.01 -17.45
CA TYR A 157 2.56 -13.79 -17.17
C TYR A 157 1.09 -13.92 -17.59
N THR A 158 0.82 -14.55 -18.72
CA THR A 158 -0.58 -14.75 -19.18
C THR A 158 -1.33 -15.79 -18.38
N ARG A 159 -0.68 -16.85 -17.90
CA ARG A 159 -1.34 -18.04 -17.31
C ARG A 159 -1.34 -18.06 -15.79
N ASP A 160 -0.32 -17.48 -15.14
CA ASP A 160 -0.09 -17.59 -13.70
C ASP A 160 -0.49 -16.29 -12.98
N GLN A 161 -1.63 -16.32 -12.28
CA GLN A 161 -2.09 -15.19 -11.47
C GLN A 161 -1.08 -14.86 -10.36
N GLY A 162 -0.47 -15.87 -9.74
CA GLY A 162 0.49 -15.66 -8.65
C GLY A 162 1.73 -14.91 -9.12
N TYR A 163 2.25 -15.25 -10.30
CA TYR A 163 3.36 -14.52 -10.92
C TYR A 163 3.00 -13.06 -11.19
N ARG A 164 1.82 -12.80 -11.78
CA ARG A 164 1.33 -11.41 -11.97
C ARG A 164 1.21 -10.66 -10.64
N GLN A 165 0.70 -11.30 -9.59
CA GLN A 165 0.58 -10.65 -8.27
C GLN A 165 1.94 -10.25 -7.71
N VAL A 166 2.99 -11.05 -7.88
CA VAL A 166 4.36 -10.67 -7.49
C VAL A 166 4.83 -9.47 -8.30
N LEU A 167 4.64 -9.49 -9.63
CA LEU A 167 5.05 -8.40 -10.52
C LEU A 167 4.28 -7.11 -10.29
N HIS A 168 2.99 -7.18 -9.97
CA HIS A 168 2.13 -6.01 -9.78
C HIS A 168 2.13 -5.49 -8.35
N PHE A 169 2.63 -6.25 -7.37
CA PHE A 169 2.70 -5.75 -6.00
C PHE A 169 3.55 -4.48 -5.92
N PHE A 170 2.98 -3.44 -5.37
CA PHE A 170 3.65 -2.18 -5.05
C PHE A 170 2.91 -1.54 -3.88
N SER A 171 3.56 -0.69 -3.09
CA SER A 171 2.92 -0.08 -1.94
C SER A 171 3.41 1.36 -1.75
N ASP A 172 2.57 2.31 -2.16
CA ASP A 172 2.82 3.75 -2.00
C ASP A 172 2.79 4.24 -0.54
N ASN A 173 2.55 3.33 0.40
CA ASN A 173 2.77 3.63 1.83
C ASN A 173 4.26 3.76 2.16
N ASN A 174 5.13 3.20 1.32
CA ASN A 174 6.58 3.17 1.50
C ASN A 174 7.24 2.87 0.15
N ALA A 175 7.38 3.88 -0.71
CA ALA A 175 7.92 3.70 -2.05
C ALA A 175 8.77 4.89 -2.50
N VAL A 176 9.56 4.68 -3.56
CA VAL A 176 10.18 5.74 -4.34
C VAL A 176 9.99 5.44 -5.82
N ILE A 177 9.68 6.46 -6.60
CA ILE A 177 9.49 6.35 -8.05
C ILE A 177 10.46 7.27 -8.79
N ARG A 178 10.82 6.90 -10.02
CA ARG A 178 11.58 7.72 -10.94
C ARG A 178 10.63 8.66 -11.68
N ARG A 179 10.77 9.98 -11.47
CA ARG A 179 9.88 10.99 -12.05
C ARG A 179 9.83 10.93 -13.57
N SER A 180 10.94 10.70 -14.25
CA SER A 180 10.98 10.59 -15.72
C SER A 180 10.21 9.40 -16.29
N VAL A 181 9.97 8.34 -15.49
CA VAL A 181 9.09 7.22 -15.86
C VAL A 181 7.63 7.60 -15.59
N TRP A 182 7.36 8.24 -14.44
CA TRP A 182 6.01 8.72 -14.13
C TRP A 182 5.51 9.74 -15.18
N GLU A 183 6.35 10.61 -15.70
CA GLU A 183 5.99 11.57 -16.76
C GLU A 183 5.42 10.86 -18.02
N LYS A 184 5.87 9.65 -18.29
CA LYS A 184 5.38 8.80 -19.41
C LYS A 184 4.19 7.95 -19.00
N LEU A 185 4.19 7.46 -17.77
CA LEU A 185 3.23 6.51 -17.22
C LEU A 185 2.73 7.02 -15.85
N PRO A 186 1.83 8.00 -15.83
CA PRO A 186 1.30 8.52 -14.57
C PRO A 186 0.39 7.50 -13.88
N TYR A 187 0.15 7.71 -12.57
CA TYR A 187 -0.82 6.93 -11.81
C TYR A 187 -2.21 7.00 -12.46
N PRO A 188 -2.98 5.91 -12.44
CA PRO A 188 -4.37 5.95 -12.87
C PRO A 188 -5.22 6.76 -11.88
N ASP A 189 -6.24 7.44 -12.40
CA ASP A 189 -7.23 8.13 -11.55
C ASP A 189 -8.27 7.12 -11.05
N VAL A 190 -7.89 6.35 -10.04
CA VAL A 190 -8.72 5.35 -9.38
C VAL A 190 -8.62 5.51 -7.86
N ASP A 191 -9.65 5.05 -7.15
CA ASP A 191 -9.73 5.16 -5.69
C ASP A 191 -9.15 3.96 -4.94
N PHE A 192 -8.60 2.95 -5.67
CA PHE A 192 -8.05 1.75 -5.05
C PHE A 192 -7.00 1.08 -5.94
N ALA A 193 -5.91 0.60 -5.32
CA ALA A 193 -4.80 -0.13 -5.96
C ALA A 193 -4.15 0.63 -7.14
N GLU A 194 -4.15 1.96 -7.10
CA GLU A 194 -3.48 2.82 -8.07
C GLU A 194 -2.00 2.51 -8.20
N ASP A 195 -1.36 2.16 -7.08
CA ASP A 195 0.02 1.72 -6.96
C ASP A 195 0.27 0.41 -7.71
N GLN A 196 -0.59 -0.59 -7.54
CA GLN A 196 -0.46 -1.88 -8.21
C GLN A 196 -0.80 -1.79 -9.71
N ILE A 197 -1.75 -0.94 -10.10
CA ILE A 197 -2.02 -0.66 -11.52
C ILE A 197 -0.82 0.06 -12.16
N TRP A 198 -0.21 0.99 -11.42
CA TRP A 198 1.01 1.63 -11.90
C TRP A 198 2.15 0.63 -12.06
N ALA A 199 2.34 -0.26 -11.07
CA ALA A 199 3.32 -1.35 -11.15
C ALA A 199 3.07 -2.28 -12.34
N GLN A 200 1.81 -2.64 -12.62
CA GLN A 200 1.44 -3.37 -13.83
C GLN A 200 1.91 -2.64 -15.09
N LYS A 201 1.58 -1.34 -15.22
CA LYS A 201 1.93 -0.54 -16.40
C LYS A 201 3.43 -0.45 -16.63
N ILE A 202 4.23 -0.23 -15.59
CA ILE A 202 5.69 -0.17 -15.74
C ILE A 202 6.30 -1.51 -16.13
N ILE A 203 5.81 -2.61 -15.55
CA ILE A 203 6.25 -3.97 -15.89
C ILE A 203 5.88 -4.32 -17.35
N GLU A 204 4.66 -4.02 -17.79
CA GLU A 204 4.20 -4.23 -19.17
C GLU A 204 4.95 -3.33 -20.18
N ALA A 205 5.43 -2.16 -19.74
CA ALA A 205 6.28 -1.28 -20.53
C ALA A 205 7.77 -1.67 -20.55
N GLY A 206 8.15 -2.78 -19.90
CA GLY A 206 9.52 -3.31 -19.89
C GLY A 206 10.44 -2.71 -18.83
N TYR A 207 9.92 -1.91 -17.90
CA TYR A 207 10.68 -1.44 -16.74
C TYR A 207 10.78 -2.51 -15.67
N LYS A 208 11.74 -2.30 -14.75
CA LYS A 208 11.92 -3.08 -13.53
C LYS A 208 11.31 -2.37 -12.34
N LYS A 209 11.00 -3.13 -11.30
CA LYS A 209 10.78 -2.61 -9.95
C LYS A 209 11.67 -3.33 -8.96
N ALA A 210 11.94 -2.70 -7.80
CA ALA A 210 12.80 -3.31 -6.80
C ALA A 210 12.16 -3.27 -5.40
N TYR A 211 12.72 -4.07 -4.51
CA TYR A 211 12.39 -4.11 -3.08
C TYR A 211 13.58 -3.63 -2.26
N ALA A 212 13.41 -2.57 -1.51
CA ALA A 212 14.39 -2.02 -0.59
C ALA A 212 14.16 -2.60 0.82
N ARG A 213 14.83 -3.70 1.14
CA ARG A 213 14.69 -4.40 2.43
C ARG A 213 15.00 -3.50 3.64
N ASP A 214 15.99 -2.62 3.51
CA ASP A 214 16.50 -1.78 4.59
C ASP A 214 15.74 -0.46 4.72
N ALA A 215 14.89 -0.13 3.75
CA ALA A 215 13.98 1.02 3.82
C ALA A 215 12.69 0.63 4.56
N VAL A 216 12.75 0.68 5.90
CA VAL A 216 11.70 0.15 6.77
C VAL A 216 10.81 1.26 7.30
N VAL A 217 9.50 1.05 7.24
CA VAL A 217 8.49 1.86 7.95
C VAL A 217 7.71 1.01 8.93
N VAL A 218 7.26 1.64 10.03
CA VAL A 218 6.28 1.07 10.94
C VAL A 218 4.89 1.44 10.42
N HIS A 219 4.14 0.46 9.95
CA HIS A 219 2.80 0.65 9.40
C HIS A 219 1.97 -0.62 9.52
N SER A 220 0.86 -0.55 10.24
CA SER A 220 -0.09 -1.66 10.37
C SER A 220 -1.44 -1.14 10.82
N HIS A 221 -2.49 -1.93 10.57
CA HIS A 221 -3.84 -1.64 11.03
C HIS A 221 -4.39 -2.82 11.83
N ASN A 222 -5.02 -2.52 12.96
CA ASN A 222 -5.85 -3.48 13.68
C ASN A 222 -7.29 -3.32 13.19
N TYR A 223 -7.90 -4.42 12.76
CA TYR A 223 -9.29 -4.43 12.31
C TYR A 223 -10.17 -5.20 13.28
N GLU A 224 -11.35 -4.68 13.55
CA GLU A 224 -12.42 -5.46 14.14
C GLU A 224 -12.90 -6.54 13.14
N LEU A 225 -13.52 -7.61 13.64
CA LEU A 225 -13.89 -8.77 12.80
C LEU A 225 -14.71 -8.38 11.55
N PHE A 226 -15.70 -7.49 11.73
CA PHE A 226 -16.52 -7.06 10.60
C PHE A 226 -15.78 -6.14 9.65
N GLU A 227 -14.92 -5.26 10.17
CA GLU A 227 -14.02 -4.44 9.34
C GLU A 227 -13.05 -5.28 8.53
N ARG A 228 -12.52 -6.38 9.12
CA ARG A 228 -11.68 -7.36 8.42
C ARG A 228 -12.40 -7.94 7.20
N LEU A 229 -13.66 -8.36 7.40
CA LEU A 229 -14.49 -8.85 6.29
C LEU A 229 -14.68 -7.78 5.22
N GLN A 230 -15.04 -6.54 5.63
CA GLN A 230 -15.28 -5.44 4.69
C GLN A 230 -14.02 -5.07 3.90
N ARG A 231 -12.86 -4.95 4.57
CA ARG A 231 -11.59 -4.65 3.91
C ARG A 231 -11.20 -5.72 2.89
N SER A 232 -11.36 -7.00 3.28
CA SER A 232 -11.08 -8.13 2.40
C SER A 232 -12.09 -8.25 1.25
N PHE A 233 -13.34 -7.82 1.48
CA PHE A 233 -14.33 -7.71 0.41
C PHE A 233 -13.93 -6.65 -0.61
N ASP A 234 -13.56 -5.45 -0.17
CA ASP A 234 -13.15 -4.35 -1.04
C ASP A 234 -11.93 -4.74 -1.89
N GLU A 235 -10.92 -5.34 -1.26
CA GLU A 235 -9.72 -5.82 -1.93
C GLU A 235 -10.04 -6.86 -3.03
N ALA A 236 -10.79 -7.90 -2.68
CA ALA A 236 -11.13 -8.95 -3.65
C ALA A 236 -12.04 -8.46 -4.77
N TYR A 237 -12.96 -7.54 -4.45
CA TYR A 237 -13.85 -6.92 -5.45
C TYR A 237 -13.06 -6.06 -6.42
N ALA A 238 -12.18 -5.19 -5.91
CA ALA A 238 -11.32 -4.36 -6.73
C ALA A 238 -10.36 -5.21 -7.58
N PHE A 239 -9.66 -6.17 -6.99
CA PHE A 239 -8.71 -7.03 -7.69
C PHE A 239 -9.38 -7.86 -8.78
N ARG A 240 -10.61 -8.33 -8.55
CA ARG A 240 -11.38 -9.01 -9.57
C ARG A 240 -11.68 -8.11 -10.78
N ARG A 241 -12.04 -6.87 -10.54
CA ARG A 241 -12.41 -5.92 -11.60
C ARG A 241 -11.21 -5.29 -12.29
N LEU A 242 -10.15 -4.98 -11.55
CA LEU A 242 -8.98 -4.29 -12.08
C LEU A 242 -7.99 -5.24 -12.77
N PHE A 243 -7.79 -6.42 -12.21
CA PHE A 243 -6.76 -7.37 -12.66
C PHE A 243 -7.31 -8.74 -13.07
N GLY A 244 -8.61 -8.99 -12.89
CA GLY A 244 -9.20 -10.31 -13.09
C GLY A 244 -8.83 -11.35 -12.02
N TYR A 245 -8.19 -10.93 -10.91
CA TYR A 245 -7.74 -11.86 -9.87
C TYR A 245 -8.89 -12.42 -9.04
N VAL A 246 -8.81 -13.71 -8.72
CA VAL A 246 -9.76 -14.41 -7.86
C VAL A 246 -9.04 -14.89 -6.62
N LEU A 247 -9.18 -14.16 -5.50
CA LEU A 247 -8.46 -14.46 -4.25
C LEU A 247 -9.02 -15.70 -3.52
N CYS A 248 -10.34 -15.95 -3.65
CA CYS A 248 -10.99 -17.14 -3.08
C CYS A 248 -11.97 -17.75 -4.09
N PRO A 249 -11.54 -18.75 -4.90
CA PRO A 249 -12.30 -19.22 -6.07
C PRO A 249 -13.53 -20.06 -5.73
N SER A 250 -13.57 -20.77 -4.60
CA SER A 250 -14.66 -21.69 -4.26
C SER A 250 -14.91 -21.77 -2.75
N PRO A 251 -16.08 -22.30 -2.32
CA PRO A 251 -16.33 -22.59 -0.89
C PRO A 251 -15.31 -23.57 -0.30
N TRP A 252 -14.86 -24.54 -1.09
CA TRP A 252 -13.81 -25.46 -0.68
C TRP A 252 -12.47 -24.76 -0.46
N ALA A 253 -12.09 -23.85 -1.36
CA ALA A 253 -10.90 -23.02 -1.19
C ALA A 253 -10.98 -22.15 0.08
N LEU A 254 -12.18 -21.62 0.41
CA LEU A 254 -12.41 -20.90 1.66
C LEU A 254 -12.12 -21.77 2.86
N VAL A 255 -12.74 -22.96 2.94
CA VAL A 255 -12.60 -23.88 4.10
C VAL A 255 -11.17 -24.38 4.23
N SER A 256 -10.56 -24.82 3.13
CA SER A 256 -9.18 -25.35 3.14
C SER A 256 -8.15 -24.27 3.50
N SER A 257 -8.30 -23.07 2.97
CA SER A 257 -7.43 -21.93 3.31
C SER A 257 -7.63 -21.48 4.75
N TRP A 258 -8.87 -21.43 5.24
CA TRP A 258 -9.17 -21.12 6.63
C TRP A 258 -8.48 -22.11 7.59
N ALA A 259 -8.60 -23.41 7.32
CA ALA A 259 -7.96 -24.43 8.13
C ALA A 259 -6.42 -24.32 8.09
N ALA A 260 -5.84 -24.03 6.90
CA ALA A 260 -4.40 -23.86 6.74
C ALA A 260 -3.87 -22.62 7.48
N LEU A 261 -4.52 -21.46 7.31
CA LEU A 261 -4.15 -20.22 8.00
C LEU A 261 -4.28 -20.35 9.50
N THR A 262 -5.41 -20.89 9.98
CA THR A 262 -5.63 -21.13 11.42
C THR A 262 -4.56 -22.03 12.01
N ARG A 263 -4.21 -23.12 11.30
CA ARG A 263 -3.14 -24.05 11.75
C ARG A 263 -1.78 -23.35 11.78
N ARG A 264 -1.45 -22.54 10.79
CA ARG A 264 -0.23 -21.70 10.74
C ARG A 264 -0.16 -20.79 11.97
N ASP A 265 -1.25 -20.06 12.24
CA ASP A 265 -1.32 -19.08 13.31
C ASP A 265 -1.27 -19.74 14.71
N LEU A 266 -1.95 -20.86 14.91
CA LEU A 266 -1.85 -21.64 16.15
C LEU A 266 -0.44 -22.22 16.36
N ALA A 267 0.22 -22.67 15.29
CA ALA A 267 1.61 -23.11 15.38
C ALA A 267 2.57 -21.96 15.74
N TYR A 268 2.35 -20.78 15.17
CA TYR A 268 3.08 -19.55 15.55
C TYR A 268 2.81 -19.18 17.01
N ALA A 269 1.56 -19.14 17.43
CA ALA A 269 1.16 -18.84 18.81
C ALA A 269 1.83 -19.78 19.82
N ARG A 270 1.93 -21.07 19.50
CA ARG A 270 2.62 -22.05 20.34
C ARG A 270 4.13 -21.79 20.44
N ARG A 271 4.79 -21.54 19.27
CA ARG A 271 6.24 -21.27 19.23
C ARG A 271 6.61 -19.97 19.95
N SER A 272 5.79 -18.93 19.79
CA SER A 272 5.99 -17.61 20.37
C SER A 272 5.37 -17.47 21.77
N ARG A 273 4.85 -18.55 22.36
CA ARG A 273 4.24 -18.59 23.71
C ARG A 273 3.11 -17.58 23.92
N LEU A 274 2.35 -17.24 22.86
CA LEU A 274 1.30 -16.24 22.90
C LEU A 274 0.08 -16.67 23.75
N LEU A 275 -0.11 -17.96 24.01
CA LEU A 275 -1.20 -18.46 24.85
C LEU A 275 -1.16 -17.91 26.29
N GLY A 276 0.03 -17.57 26.81
CA GLY A 276 0.17 -16.98 28.14
C GLY A 276 0.09 -15.46 28.18
N THR A 277 0.36 -14.78 27.05
CA THR A 277 0.50 -13.30 26.99
C THR A 277 -0.57 -12.63 26.15
N GLN A 278 -1.09 -13.32 25.12
CA GLN A 278 -2.03 -12.80 24.13
C GLN A 278 -3.20 -13.76 23.86
N THR A 279 -3.73 -14.37 24.93
CA THR A 279 -4.78 -15.41 24.85
C THR A 279 -5.98 -14.99 24.02
N LYS A 280 -6.46 -13.73 24.18
CA LYS A 280 -7.58 -13.19 23.40
C LYS A 280 -7.27 -13.23 21.90
N ALA A 281 -6.10 -12.76 21.48
CA ALA A 281 -5.70 -12.78 20.07
C ALA A 281 -5.67 -14.19 19.51
N VAL A 282 -5.13 -15.15 20.26
CA VAL A 282 -5.06 -16.56 19.85
C VAL A 282 -6.46 -17.17 19.67
N LEU A 283 -7.39 -16.91 20.58
CA LEU A 283 -8.76 -17.40 20.48
C LEU A 283 -9.54 -16.74 19.32
N MET A 284 -9.21 -15.49 19.00
CA MET A 284 -9.86 -14.76 17.91
C MET A 284 -9.28 -15.04 16.51
N ALA A 285 -8.06 -15.57 16.41
CA ALA A 285 -7.40 -15.81 15.13
C ALA A 285 -8.20 -16.67 14.13
N PRO A 286 -8.86 -17.78 14.53
CA PRO A 286 -9.70 -18.54 13.61
C PRO A 286 -10.86 -17.73 13.02
N PHE A 287 -11.47 -16.85 13.83
CA PHE A 287 -12.58 -16.01 13.41
C PHE A 287 -12.09 -14.88 12.46
N ASP A 288 -10.97 -14.25 12.77
CA ASP A 288 -10.36 -13.24 11.90
C ASP A 288 -10.00 -13.85 10.53
N ASN A 289 -9.36 -15.01 10.50
CA ASN A 289 -9.05 -15.73 9.27
C ASN A 289 -10.32 -16.09 8.48
N PHE A 290 -11.39 -16.50 9.15
CA PHE A 290 -12.67 -16.78 8.49
C PHE A 290 -13.25 -15.52 7.87
N MET A 291 -13.30 -14.41 8.61
CA MET A 291 -13.82 -13.12 8.12
C MET A 291 -13.04 -12.59 6.91
N ARG A 292 -11.71 -12.71 6.93
CA ARG A 292 -10.86 -12.39 5.79
C ARG A 292 -11.25 -13.19 4.54
N LEU A 293 -11.29 -14.52 4.67
CA LEU A 293 -11.57 -15.40 3.53
C LEU A 293 -13.02 -15.31 3.05
N ALA A 294 -13.96 -15.10 3.96
CA ALA A 294 -15.36 -14.80 3.61
C ALA A 294 -15.46 -13.48 2.82
N GLY A 295 -14.73 -12.44 3.25
CA GLY A 295 -14.59 -11.19 2.51
C GLY A 295 -14.05 -11.41 1.09
N HIS A 296 -12.94 -12.14 0.95
CA HIS A 296 -12.37 -12.49 -0.37
C HIS A 296 -13.34 -13.29 -1.24
N TYR A 297 -14.04 -14.26 -0.66
CA TYR A 297 -15.01 -15.07 -1.38
C TYR A 297 -16.20 -14.25 -1.90
N LEU A 298 -16.76 -13.40 -1.04
CA LEU A 298 -17.88 -12.52 -1.37
C LEU A 298 -17.47 -11.41 -2.33
N GLY A 299 -16.30 -10.79 -2.13
CA GLY A 299 -15.76 -9.74 -2.97
C GLY A 299 -15.51 -10.19 -4.40
N ALA A 300 -14.92 -11.39 -4.59
CA ALA A 300 -14.74 -12.00 -5.92
C ALA A 300 -16.05 -12.24 -6.66
N ARG A 301 -17.20 -12.17 -5.98
CA ARG A 301 -18.56 -12.33 -6.49
C ARG A 301 -19.41 -11.08 -6.35
N GLY A 302 -18.79 -9.95 -6.02
CA GLY A 302 -19.48 -8.70 -5.68
C GLY A 302 -20.48 -8.23 -6.73
N ASP A 303 -20.19 -8.46 -8.03
CA ASP A 303 -21.11 -8.09 -9.14
C ASP A 303 -22.42 -8.88 -9.11
N ARG A 304 -22.44 -10.08 -8.52
CA ARG A 304 -23.63 -10.93 -8.37
C ARG A 304 -24.46 -10.61 -7.15
N LEU A 305 -23.94 -9.76 -6.25
CA LEU A 305 -24.63 -9.41 -5.01
C LEU A 305 -25.59 -8.23 -5.24
N PRO A 306 -26.76 -8.23 -4.56
CA PRO A 306 -27.65 -7.07 -4.56
C PRO A 306 -26.91 -5.80 -4.10
N GLY A 307 -27.20 -4.65 -4.76
CA GLY A 307 -26.48 -3.39 -4.51
C GLY A 307 -26.44 -2.97 -3.03
N ARG A 308 -27.57 -3.12 -2.30
CA ARG A 308 -27.63 -2.82 -0.86
C ARG A 308 -26.70 -3.71 -0.02
N LEU A 309 -26.60 -4.99 -0.35
CA LEU A 309 -25.72 -5.92 0.35
C LEU A 309 -24.25 -5.59 0.04
N ARG A 310 -23.91 -5.32 -1.22
CA ARG A 310 -22.58 -4.91 -1.62
C ARG A 310 -22.12 -3.65 -0.88
N GLN A 311 -22.99 -2.63 -0.79
CA GLN A 311 -22.68 -1.41 -0.03
C GLN A 311 -22.47 -1.67 1.47
N ARG A 312 -23.20 -2.62 2.07
CA ARG A 312 -23.02 -2.99 3.48
C ARG A 312 -21.72 -3.77 3.72
N LEU A 313 -21.32 -4.58 2.76
CA LEU A 313 -20.09 -5.38 2.81
C LEU A 313 -18.85 -4.57 2.48
N SER A 314 -18.97 -3.39 1.89
CA SER A 314 -17.86 -2.49 1.59
C SER A 314 -17.60 -1.52 2.73
N ARG A 315 -16.32 -1.30 3.05
CA ARG A 315 -15.84 -0.24 3.94
C ARG A 315 -15.68 1.07 3.16
N ASP A 316 -15.12 0.99 1.96
CA ASP A 316 -14.89 2.15 1.09
C ASP A 316 -16.03 2.35 0.09
N LYS A 317 -16.96 3.25 0.46
CA LYS A 317 -18.12 3.58 -0.38
C LYS A 317 -17.74 4.27 -1.68
N ARG A 318 -16.59 4.95 -1.76
CA ARG A 318 -16.10 5.60 -2.98
C ARG A 318 -15.65 4.54 -3.99
N LEU A 319 -15.00 3.48 -3.52
CA LEU A 319 -14.64 2.32 -4.34
C LEU A 319 -15.85 1.76 -5.08
N MET A 320 -17.00 1.68 -4.40
CA MET A 320 -18.24 1.18 -5.01
C MET A 320 -18.79 2.10 -6.12
N LEU A 321 -18.58 3.40 -6.00
CA LEU A 321 -19.00 4.39 -7.01
C LEU A 321 -18.03 4.42 -8.19
N GLY A 322 -16.72 4.47 -7.94
CA GLY A 322 -15.67 4.54 -8.96
C GLY A 322 -15.62 3.29 -9.87
N LEU A 323 -15.69 2.10 -9.28
CA LEU A 323 -15.70 0.86 -10.05
C LEU A 323 -16.97 0.67 -10.90
N GLY A 324 -18.09 1.29 -10.49
CA GLY A 324 -19.33 1.33 -11.30
C GLY A 324 -19.15 2.08 -12.62
N ALA A 325 -18.38 3.16 -12.63
CA ALA A 325 -18.14 3.97 -13.83
C ALA A 325 -17.14 3.34 -14.81
N ALA A 326 -16.15 2.60 -14.30
CA ALA A 326 -15.14 1.92 -15.14
C ALA A 326 -15.70 0.70 -15.90
N GLY A 327 -16.70 0.01 -15.34
CA GLY A 327 -17.34 -1.16 -15.98
C GLY A 327 -18.24 -0.84 -17.18
N GLY A 328 -18.59 0.44 -17.38
CA GLY A 328 -19.42 0.88 -18.51
C GLY A 328 -18.67 1.18 -19.82
N LYS A 329 -17.35 1.07 -19.84
CA LYS A 329 -16.53 1.37 -21.04
C LYS A 329 -15.90 0.15 -21.72
N ALA A 330 -16.15 -1.07 -21.21
CA ALA A 330 -15.58 -2.30 -21.78
C ALA A 330 -16.58 -3.08 -22.69
N GLU A 331 -17.80 -2.58 -22.88
CA GLU A 331 -18.76 -3.12 -23.84
C GLU A 331 -19.19 -2.02 -24.81
N LYS A 332 -18.37 -1.78 -25.83
CA LYS A 332 -18.80 -1.30 -27.17
C LYS A 332 -17.71 -1.65 -28.18
#